data_c28e2e3b1f06481cb49d0ab1c58eb999
#
_entry.id   c28e2e3b1f06481cb49d0ab1c58eb999
#
_cell.length_a   1.000
_cell.length_b   1.000
_cell.length_c   1.000
_cell.angle_alpha   90.00
_cell.angle_beta   90.00
_cell.angle_gamma   90.00
#
_symmetry.space_group_name_H-M   'P 1'
#
loop_
_entity.id
_entity.type
_entity.pdbx_description
1 polymer ?
#
loop_
_entity_poly.entity_id
_entity_poly.type
_entity_poly.pdbx_seq_one_letter_code
_entity_poly.pdbx_strand_id
1 'polypeptide(L)'
;MLRCRCLYTYRQRMPLAETQMATVLSNADPDGKGRVRVHMNWRTDGMQTGWVRVMTPDGGSSKDVRSNRGFVFIPEVGDQVLLGFRHGDPARPYVMGSLFNGTTGGGGLEDNHKKSLITKSGYTLSFNDNVNGGWSIIFKDVVGNRICLNSAI
;
A
#
# COMPACT_ATOMS: atom_id res chain seq x y z
N MET A 1 -3.77 39.22 -51.60
CA MET A 1 -2.65 39.08 -50.67
C MET A 1 -3.20 38.46 -49.39
N LEU A 2 -3.24 37.12 -49.32
CA LEU A 2 -3.77 36.37 -48.15
C LEU A 2 -2.66 36.19 -47.16
N ARG A 3 -2.80 36.82 -45.99
CA ARG A 3 -1.92 36.58 -44.82
C ARG A 3 -2.30 35.24 -44.16
N CYS A 4 -1.45 34.26 -44.33
CA CYS A 4 -1.54 33.02 -43.59
C CYS A 4 -1.22 33.31 -42.12
N ARG A 5 -2.22 33.34 -41.23
CA ARG A 5 -2.00 33.34 -39.77
C ARG A 5 -1.60 31.94 -39.37
N CYS A 6 -0.32 31.76 -39.10
CA CYS A 6 0.19 30.57 -38.46
C CYS A 6 -0.35 30.55 -37.01
N LEU A 7 -1.37 29.73 -36.75
CA LEU A 7 -1.87 29.46 -35.42
C LEU A 7 -0.84 28.55 -34.75
N TYR A 8 0.07 29.16 -33.98
CA TYR A 8 0.89 28.44 -33.01
C TYR A 8 -0.06 27.88 -31.95
N THR A 9 -0.50 26.65 -32.11
CA THR A 9 -1.14 25.90 -31.05
C THR A 9 -0.05 25.57 -29.98
N TYR A 10 0.03 26.38 -28.94
CA TYR A 10 0.80 26.10 -27.77
C TYR A 10 0.17 24.87 -27.10
N ARG A 11 0.69 23.67 -27.41
CA ARG A 11 0.35 22.48 -26.65
C ARG A 11 0.98 22.68 -25.27
N GLN A 12 0.21 23.15 -24.31
CA GLN A 12 0.58 23.03 -22.90
C GLN A 12 0.80 21.54 -22.65
N ARG A 13 2.06 21.14 -22.51
CA ARG A 13 2.38 19.81 -22.03
C ARG A 13 1.90 19.76 -20.59
N MET A 14 0.90 18.96 -20.31
CA MET A 14 0.49 18.66 -18.95
C MET A 14 1.69 18.10 -18.22
N PRO A 15 1.99 18.57 -17.00
CA PRO A 15 3.08 18.01 -16.20
C PRO A 15 2.80 16.52 -15.98
N LEU A 16 3.78 15.67 -16.28
CA LEU A 16 3.74 14.25 -16.03
C LEU A 16 4.35 13.99 -14.66
N ALA A 17 3.61 13.31 -13.80
CA ALA A 17 4.09 12.83 -12.52
C ALA A 17 4.55 11.37 -12.64
N GLU A 18 5.79 11.12 -12.26
CA GLU A 18 6.32 9.78 -12.05
C GLU A 18 5.97 9.27 -10.66
N THR A 19 6.23 7.98 -10.38
CA THR A 19 6.03 7.40 -9.05
C THR A 19 6.82 8.15 -7.99
N GLN A 20 6.22 8.37 -6.82
CA GLN A 20 6.81 9.14 -5.72
C GLN A 20 6.68 8.37 -4.41
N MET A 21 7.69 8.49 -3.55
CA MET A 21 7.59 8.03 -2.16
C MET A 21 6.87 9.06 -1.30
N ALA A 22 6.04 8.57 -0.40
CA ALA A 22 5.28 9.39 0.53
C ALA A 22 5.13 8.69 1.88
N THR A 23 4.79 9.46 2.91
CA THR A 23 4.50 8.96 4.25
C THR A 23 3.01 9.15 4.55
N VAL A 24 2.38 8.15 5.12
CA VAL A 24 0.97 8.21 5.52
C VAL A 24 0.81 9.12 6.74
N LEU A 25 -0.05 10.13 6.61
CA LEU A 25 -0.37 11.07 7.70
C LEU A 25 -1.71 10.75 8.37
N SER A 26 -2.65 10.17 7.63
CA SER A 26 -3.96 9.79 8.17
C SER A 26 -4.55 8.65 7.36
N ASN A 27 -5.13 7.68 8.06
CA ASN A 27 -5.91 6.58 7.50
C ASN A 27 -7.36 6.53 8.01
N ALA A 28 -7.76 7.53 8.81
CA ALA A 28 -9.12 7.68 9.32
C ALA A 28 -10.02 8.41 8.29
N ASP A 29 -10.32 7.71 7.19
CA ASP A 29 -11.19 8.23 6.13
C ASP A 29 -12.62 8.47 6.66
N PRO A 30 -13.14 9.70 6.66
CA PRO A 30 -14.47 10.02 7.20
C PRO A 30 -15.61 9.34 6.43
N ASP A 31 -15.40 8.97 5.17
CA ASP A 31 -16.39 8.25 4.36
C ASP A 31 -16.29 6.72 4.50
N GLY A 32 -15.33 6.20 5.28
CA GLY A 32 -15.11 4.77 5.45
C GLY A 32 -14.71 4.03 4.17
N LYS A 33 -14.08 4.72 3.20
CA LYS A 33 -13.71 4.16 1.89
C LYS A 33 -12.29 3.61 1.83
N GLY A 34 -11.60 3.51 2.98
CA GLY A 34 -10.23 2.97 3.07
C GLY A 34 -9.18 3.80 2.34
N ARG A 35 -9.39 5.12 2.25
CA ARG A 35 -8.44 6.06 1.68
C ARG A 35 -7.48 6.57 2.74
N VAL A 36 -6.33 7.05 2.29
CA VAL A 36 -5.30 7.66 3.17
C VAL A 36 -4.97 9.08 2.72
N ARG A 37 -4.44 9.87 3.64
CA ARG A 37 -3.75 11.12 3.30
C ARG A 37 -2.27 10.91 3.47
N VAL A 38 -1.49 11.43 2.54
CA VAL A 38 -0.05 11.28 2.54
C VAL A 38 0.66 12.60 2.36
N HIS A 39 1.91 12.63 2.82
CA HIS A 39 2.87 13.69 2.59
C HIS A 39 3.99 13.16 1.70
N MET A 40 4.30 13.85 0.62
CA MET A 40 5.41 13.47 -0.26
C MET A 40 6.74 13.86 0.40
N ASN A 41 7.69 12.93 0.48
CA ASN A 41 8.92 13.10 1.26
C ASN A 41 9.82 14.25 0.80
N TRP A 42 9.69 14.71 -0.44
CA TRP A 42 10.44 15.85 -0.98
C TRP A 42 9.83 17.23 -0.65
N ARG A 43 8.60 17.26 -0.13
CA ARG A 43 7.94 18.53 0.25
C ARG A 43 8.26 18.88 1.68
N THR A 44 8.74 20.11 1.89
CA THR A 44 9.10 20.65 3.22
C THR A 44 8.00 21.54 3.82
N ASP A 45 6.97 21.86 3.04
CA ASP A 45 5.93 22.83 3.38
C ASP A 45 4.77 22.26 4.22
N GLY A 46 4.88 21.00 4.68
CA GLY A 46 3.82 20.34 5.44
C GLY A 46 2.53 20.05 4.66
N MET A 47 2.52 20.29 3.35
CA MET A 47 1.35 20.05 2.52
C MET A 47 1.06 18.55 2.40
N GLN A 48 -0.19 18.19 2.60
CA GLN A 48 -0.71 16.83 2.46
C GLN A 48 -1.63 16.72 1.24
N THR A 49 -1.82 15.49 0.77
CA THR A 49 -2.80 15.23 -0.29
C THR A 49 -4.23 15.30 0.25
N GLY A 50 -5.20 15.36 -0.66
CA GLY A 50 -6.56 14.91 -0.35
C GLY A 50 -6.60 13.41 -0.02
N TRP A 51 -7.79 12.84 0.11
CA TRP A 51 -7.98 11.40 0.34
C TRP A 51 -7.63 10.59 -0.91
N VAL A 52 -6.62 9.75 -0.80
CA VAL A 52 -6.03 8.96 -1.88
C VAL A 52 -6.43 7.49 -1.72
N ARG A 53 -6.87 6.84 -2.80
CA ARG A 53 -7.22 5.42 -2.79
C ARG A 53 -5.99 4.55 -2.64
N VAL A 54 -6.14 3.43 -1.93
CA VAL A 54 -5.12 2.40 -1.79
C VAL A 54 -5.42 1.25 -2.75
N MET A 55 -4.41 0.81 -3.48
CA MET A 55 -4.49 -0.38 -4.32
C MET A 55 -4.48 -1.64 -3.45
N THR A 56 -5.25 -2.63 -3.82
CA THR A 56 -5.29 -3.94 -3.17
C THR A 56 -5.24 -5.03 -4.24
N PRO A 57 -4.73 -6.23 -3.93
CA PRO A 57 -4.71 -7.35 -4.88
C PRO A 57 -6.11 -7.78 -5.36
N ASP A 58 -7.09 -7.73 -4.49
CA ASP A 58 -8.52 -7.94 -4.81
C ASP A 58 -9.38 -7.08 -3.90
N GLY A 59 -10.39 -6.44 -4.45
CA GLY A 59 -11.30 -5.61 -3.69
C GLY A 59 -12.58 -5.28 -4.45
N GLY A 60 -13.71 -5.38 -3.77
CA GLY A 60 -14.98 -5.09 -4.38
C GLY A 60 -16.19 -5.51 -3.56
N SER A 61 -17.23 -5.91 -4.26
CA SER A 61 -18.47 -6.42 -3.70
C SER A 61 -18.98 -7.62 -4.53
N SER A 62 -19.89 -8.37 -3.96
CA SER A 62 -20.62 -9.44 -4.64
C SER A 62 -22.08 -9.44 -4.20
N LYS A 63 -22.89 -10.34 -4.75
CA LYS A 63 -24.29 -10.51 -4.35
C LYS A 63 -24.41 -10.83 -2.85
N ASP A 64 -23.49 -11.65 -2.32
CA ASP A 64 -23.53 -12.15 -0.94
C ASP A 64 -22.71 -11.27 0.02
N VAL A 65 -21.66 -10.62 -0.48
CA VAL A 65 -20.79 -9.72 0.29
C VAL A 65 -20.85 -8.31 -0.31
N ARG A 66 -21.72 -7.49 0.26
CA ARG A 66 -22.03 -6.15 -0.29
C ARG A 66 -20.88 -5.16 -0.22
N SER A 67 -19.95 -5.33 0.74
CA SER A 67 -18.79 -4.43 0.92
C SER A 67 -17.59 -5.19 1.46
N ASN A 68 -16.38 -4.65 1.22
CA ASN A 68 -15.11 -5.17 1.75
C ASN A 68 -14.79 -6.62 1.35
N ARG A 69 -15.29 -7.07 0.20
CA ARG A 69 -14.83 -8.34 -0.37
C ARG A 69 -13.39 -8.18 -0.85
N GLY A 70 -12.54 -9.13 -0.49
CA GLY A 70 -11.12 -9.16 -0.86
C GLY A 70 -10.19 -8.79 0.28
N PHE A 71 -9.07 -8.14 -0.01
CA PHE A 71 -8.04 -7.78 0.96
C PHE A 71 -8.24 -6.34 1.46
N VAL A 72 -8.50 -6.18 2.75
CA VAL A 72 -8.63 -4.88 3.41
C VAL A 72 -7.42 -4.66 4.30
N PHE A 73 -6.32 -4.17 3.72
CA PHE A 73 -5.09 -3.81 4.40
C PHE A 73 -4.74 -2.37 4.04
N ILE A 74 -5.13 -1.45 4.91
CA ILE A 74 -4.87 -0.02 4.74
C ILE A 74 -3.59 0.33 5.47
N PRO A 75 -2.64 1.04 4.84
CA PRO A 75 -1.39 1.46 5.50
C PRO A 75 -1.65 2.25 6.78
N GLU A 76 -0.78 2.04 7.77
CA GLU A 76 -0.85 2.76 9.04
C GLU A 76 -0.19 4.14 8.94
N VAL A 77 -0.55 5.02 9.87
CA VAL A 77 0.08 6.34 10.00
C VAL A 77 1.58 6.15 10.29
N GLY A 78 2.42 6.82 9.52
CA GLY A 78 3.87 6.69 9.56
C GLY A 78 4.46 5.70 8.56
N ASP A 79 3.64 4.87 7.93
CA ASP A 79 4.11 3.96 6.88
C ASP A 79 4.60 4.71 5.66
N GLN A 80 5.70 4.21 5.08
CA GLN A 80 6.18 4.68 3.80
C GLN A 80 5.45 3.95 2.66
N VAL A 81 4.94 4.72 1.71
CA VAL A 81 4.15 4.20 0.59
C VAL A 81 4.69 4.73 -0.75
N LEU A 82 4.47 3.95 -1.80
CA LEU A 82 4.71 4.36 -3.18
C LEU A 82 3.42 4.86 -3.80
N LEU A 83 3.46 6.08 -4.34
CA LEU A 83 2.37 6.68 -5.11
C LEU A 83 2.56 6.46 -6.59
N GLY A 84 1.50 6.02 -7.26
CA GLY A 84 1.34 6.10 -8.70
C GLY A 84 0.39 7.25 -9.06
N PHE A 85 0.42 7.66 -10.33
CA PHE A 85 -0.41 8.73 -10.86
C PHE A 85 -1.14 8.25 -12.10
N ARG A 86 -2.48 8.30 -12.06
CA ARG A 86 -3.29 7.85 -13.19
C ARG A 86 -2.99 8.67 -14.45
N HIS A 87 -2.51 8.02 -15.50
CA HIS A 87 -2.05 8.66 -16.75
C HIS A 87 -0.96 9.71 -16.55
N GLY A 88 -0.15 9.61 -15.49
CA GLY A 88 0.86 10.61 -15.15
C GLY A 88 0.28 11.94 -14.65
N ASP A 89 -1.01 12.01 -14.34
CA ASP A 89 -1.68 13.23 -13.87
C ASP A 89 -1.40 13.46 -12.37
N PRO A 90 -0.64 14.51 -11.98
CA PRO A 90 -0.34 14.80 -10.59
C PRO A 90 -1.58 15.00 -9.70
N ALA A 91 -2.72 15.35 -10.29
CA ALA A 91 -3.98 15.53 -9.56
C ALA A 91 -4.70 14.20 -9.27
N ARG A 92 -4.20 13.07 -9.76
CA ARG A 92 -4.85 11.75 -9.64
C ARG A 92 -3.92 10.69 -9.04
N PRO A 93 -3.38 10.92 -7.82
CA PRO A 93 -2.55 9.96 -7.13
C PRO A 93 -3.36 8.75 -6.64
N TYR A 94 -2.68 7.62 -6.47
CA TYR A 94 -3.15 6.45 -5.76
C TYR A 94 -1.96 5.74 -5.09
N VAL A 95 -2.18 5.09 -3.95
CA VAL A 95 -1.17 4.30 -3.26
C VAL A 95 -1.05 2.94 -3.94
N MET A 96 0.15 2.59 -4.37
CA MET A 96 0.46 1.30 -5.00
C MET A 96 0.79 0.22 -3.97
N GLY A 97 1.30 0.60 -2.81
CA GLY A 97 1.68 -0.31 -1.72
C GLY A 97 2.60 0.36 -0.73
N SER A 98 2.89 -0.36 0.36
CA SER A 98 3.84 0.06 1.40
C SER A 98 5.24 -0.44 1.09
N LEU A 99 6.25 0.31 1.53
CA LEU A 99 7.65 -0.03 1.38
C LEU A 99 8.28 -0.23 2.77
N PHE A 100 9.02 -1.30 2.95
CA PHE A 100 9.92 -1.41 4.09
C PHE A 100 11.07 -0.41 3.92
N ASN A 101 11.37 0.34 4.97
CA ASN A 101 12.35 1.44 4.93
C ASN A 101 13.61 1.19 5.77
N GLY A 102 13.82 -0.04 6.23
CA GLY A 102 14.94 -0.41 7.09
C GLY A 102 14.75 -0.03 8.57
N THR A 103 13.99 1.02 8.86
CA THR A 103 13.65 1.41 10.25
C THR A 103 12.46 0.62 10.78
N THR A 104 11.45 0.38 9.93
CA THR A 104 10.22 -0.35 10.29
C THR A 104 10.33 -1.85 10.02
N GLY A 105 11.44 -2.30 9.47
CA GLY A 105 11.73 -3.69 9.17
C GLY A 105 12.31 -3.90 7.79
N GLY A 106 13.11 -4.95 7.65
CA GLY A 106 13.77 -5.32 6.40
C GLY A 106 12.95 -6.22 5.49
N GLY A 107 11.74 -6.61 5.91
CA GLY A 107 10.96 -7.61 5.20
C GLY A 107 11.29 -9.03 5.65
N GLY A 108 11.83 -9.87 4.78
CA GLY A 108 12.16 -11.26 5.06
C GLY A 108 13.46 -11.48 5.83
N LEU A 109 13.65 -12.70 6.30
CA LEU A 109 14.94 -13.19 6.82
C LEU A 109 15.90 -13.48 5.66
N GLU A 110 17.20 -13.62 5.98
CA GLU A 110 18.25 -13.88 4.99
C GLU A 110 17.91 -15.05 4.05
N ASP A 111 17.47 -16.17 4.62
CA ASP A 111 17.10 -17.37 3.86
C ASP A 111 15.69 -17.31 3.25
N ASN A 112 14.95 -16.25 3.53
CA ASN A 112 13.57 -16.05 3.05
C ASN A 112 12.61 -17.23 3.31
N HIS A 113 12.85 -18.05 4.32
CA HIS A 113 12.00 -19.20 4.66
C HIS A 113 10.67 -18.80 5.32
N LYS A 114 10.60 -17.61 5.90
CA LYS A 114 9.42 -17.16 6.62
C LYS A 114 8.59 -16.18 5.79
N LYS A 115 7.30 -16.51 5.65
CA LYS A 115 6.29 -15.61 5.11
C LYS A 115 5.31 -15.29 6.22
N SER A 116 4.87 -14.04 6.34
CA SER A 116 3.94 -13.67 7.40
C SER A 116 3.01 -12.53 7.01
N LEU A 117 1.85 -12.55 7.64
CA LEU A 117 0.84 -11.51 7.67
C LEU A 117 0.70 -11.11 9.14
N ILE A 118 1.02 -9.86 9.48
CA ILE A 118 0.98 -9.37 10.86
C ILE A 118 0.14 -8.10 10.89
N THR A 119 -0.89 -8.09 11.73
CA THR A 119 -1.76 -6.92 11.91
C THR A 119 -1.11 -5.91 12.84
N LYS A 120 -1.63 -4.69 12.88
CA LYS A 120 -1.20 -3.60 13.77
C LYS A 120 -1.08 -4.03 15.24
N SER A 121 -1.99 -4.85 15.72
CA SER A 121 -2.02 -5.34 17.12
C SER A 121 -1.17 -6.57 17.35
N GLY A 122 -0.56 -7.17 16.30
CA GLY A 122 0.30 -8.34 16.42
C GLY A 122 -0.38 -9.69 16.17
N TYR A 123 -1.64 -9.73 15.71
CA TYR A 123 -2.20 -10.98 15.20
C TYR A 123 -1.37 -11.45 14.02
N THR A 124 -1.02 -12.73 14.01
CA THR A 124 -0.06 -13.27 13.04
C THR A 124 -0.63 -14.49 12.32
N LEU A 125 -0.49 -14.50 11.00
CA LEU A 125 -0.49 -15.71 10.18
C LEU A 125 0.92 -15.87 9.62
N SER A 126 1.60 -16.97 9.89
CA SER A 126 2.94 -17.22 9.37
C SER A 126 3.11 -18.61 8.80
N PHE A 127 3.97 -18.68 7.79
CA PHE A 127 4.41 -19.90 7.14
C PHE A 127 5.92 -20.01 7.33
N ASN A 128 6.39 -21.19 7.65
CA ASN A 128 7.80 -21.50 7.74
C ASN A 128 8.14 -22.63 6.74
N ASP A 129 8.97 -22.30 5.77
CA ASP A 129 9.41 -23.20 4.70
C ASP A 129 10.77 -23.83 5.00
N ASN A 130 11.28 -23.71 6.22
CA ASN A 130 12.59 -24.25 6.59
C ASN A 130 12.53 -25.76 6.77
N VAL A 131 13.13 -26.49 5.86
CA VAL A 131 13.20 -27.97 5.87
C VAL A 131 13.90 -28.50 7.12
N ASN A 132 14.96 -27.84 7.58
CA ASN A 132 15.75 -28.26 8.75
C ASN A 132 15.08 -27.89 10.10
N GLY A 133 14.17 -26.91 10.08
CA GLY A 133 13.45 -26.45 11.27
C GLY A 133 12.01 -26.96 11.37
N GLY A 134 11.58 -27.80 10.41
CA GLY A 134 10.21 -28.27 10.27
C GLY A 134 9.30 -27.23 9.58
N TRP A 135 8.50 -27.69 8.62
CA TRP A 135 7.48 -26.86 7.97
C TRP A 135 6.36 -26.58 8.95
N SER A 136 5.86 -25.35 8.99
CA SER A 136 4.75 -25.00 9.85
C SER A 136 3.89 -23.87 9.32
N ILE A 137 2.61 -23.95 9.65
CA ILE A 137 1.66 -22.84 9.51
C ILE A 137 1.19 -22.48 10.93
N ILE A 138 1.28 -21.20 11.27
CA ILE A 138 0.95 -20.72 12.62
C ILE A 138 -0.04 -19.57 12.53
N PHE A 139 -1.18 -19.73 13.21
CA PHE A 139 -2.08 -18.63 13.57
C PHE A 139 -1.83 -18.28 15.03
N LYS A 140 -1.54 -17.01 15.32
CA LYS A 140 -1.25 -16.54 16.67
C LYS A 140 -2.03 -15.27 16.96
N ASP A 141 -2.62 -15.18 18.16
CA ASP A 141 -3.21 -13.97 18.70
C ASP A 141 -2.21 -13.17 19.57
N VAL A 142 -2.65 -12.01 20.06
CA VAL A 142 -1.83 -11.11 20.88
C VAL A 142 -1.67 -11.58 22.34
N VAL A 143 -2.50 -12.49 22.83
CA VAL A 143 -2.46 -13.01 24.22
C VAL A 143 -1.72 -14.34 24.33
N GLY A 144 -1.23 -14.88 23.19
CA GLY A 144 -0.40 -16.09 23.19
C GLY A 144 -1.10 -17.36 22.75
N ASN A 145 -2.42 -17.33 22.47
CA ASN A 145 -3.11 -18.48 21.87
C ASN A 145 -2.58 -18.73 20.47
N ARG A 146 -2.42 -19.99 20.11
CA ARG A 146 -1.92 -20.35 18.78
C ARG A 146 -2.50 -21.66 18.29
N ILE A 147 -2.69 -21.73 16.97
CA ILE A 147 -2.95 -22.97 16.23
C ILE A 147 -1.72 -23.22 15.38
N CYS A 148 -1.10 -24.38 15.53
CA CYS A 148 0.07 -24.79 14.77
C CYS A 148 -0.27 -26.04 13.97
N LEU A 149 0.06 -25.99 12.68
CA LEU A 149 0.13 -27.16 11.82
C LEU A 149 1.61 -27.40 11.54
N ASN A 150 2.16 -28.48 12.05
CA ASN A 150 3.56 -28.84 11.83
C ASN A 150 3.58 -30.14 11.03
N SER A 151 4.52 -30.26 10.07
CA SER A 151 4.88 -31.57 9.57
C SER A 151 5.73 -32.27 10.63
N ALA A 152 5.27 -33.38 11.14
CA ALA A 152 6.15 -34.30 11.88
C ALA A 152 7.20 -34.84 10.90
N ILE A 153 8.46 -34.64 11.20
CA ILE A 153 9.58 -35.32 10.54
C ILE A 153 9.78 -36.65 11.26
#